data_e4c615685444745d30cdb8add615f71f
#
_entry.id   e4c615685444745d30cdb8add615f71f
#
_cell.length_a   1.000
_cell.length_b   1.000
_cell.length_c   1.000
_cell.angle_alpha   90.00
_cell.angle_beta   90.00
_cell.angle_gamma   90.00
#
_symmetry.space_group_name_H-M   'P 1'
#
loop_
_entity.id
_entity.type
_entity.pdbx_description
1 polymer ?
#
loop_
_entity_poly.entity_id
_entity_poly.type
_entity_poly.pdbx_seq_one_letter_code
_entity_poly.pdbx_strand_id
1 'polypeptide(L)'
;MVDIFKKLNVQLTGKVGLKVHSGEPGGLYFLKPNFLQNIYDYTKGTFLECNTAYPSRRLETSTHKELLKENGWYDNGRKIDLMDENSDEDIEFHLKNYIQISNTFAGKHLELYDSCVVLSHFKGHQMGGFGGALKQLSIGFASRRGKTWIHTAGGTEDYNEMMKKVAPQENFTNSMADAASAIVNYFKEKGKIVYINVLANISIACDCAGTSAPAPEIKDI
;
A
#
# COMPACT_ATOMS: atom_id res chain seq x y z
N MET A 1 10.06 14.70 8.80
CA MET A 1 9.04 14.44 7.75
C MET A 1 8.20 15.65 7.44
N VAL A 2 7.54 16.28 8.40
CA VAL A 2 6.68 17.49 8.18
C VAL A 2 7.44 18.64 7.55
N ASP A 3 8.69 18.91 7.97
CA ASP A 3 9.47 20.03 7.41
C ASP A 3 9.84 19.80 5.95
N ILE A 4 10.11 18.54 5.57
CA ILE A 4 10.32 18.17 4.16
C ILE A 4 9.03 18.39 3.38
N PHE A 5 7.90 17.95 3.94
CA PHE A 5 6.58 18.12 3.31
C PHE A 5 6.25 19.61 3.10
N LYS A 6 6.49 20.47 4.09
CA LYS A 6 6.32 21.92 3.97
C LYS A 6 7.19 22.52 2.86
N LYS A 7 8.44 22.04 2.73
CA LYS A 7 9.35 22.53 1.68
C LYS A 7 8.90 22.13 0.27
N LEU A 8 8.14 21.04 0.11
CA LEU A 8 7.55 20.67 -1.17
C LEU A 8 6.46 21.63 -1.63
N ASN A 9 5.93 22.45 -0.72
CA ASN A 9 4.88 23.46 -0.97
C ASN A 9 3.66 22.90 -1.72
N VAL A 10 3.29 21.64 -1.43
CA VAL A 10 2.14 21.00 -2.04
C VAL A 10 0.89 21.30 -1.24
N GLN A 11 -0.12 21.83 -1.89
CA GLN A 11 -1.44 22.02 -1.30
C GLN A 11 -2.27 20.75 -1.54
N LEU A 12 -2.56 20.02 -0.47
CA LEU A 12 -3.52 18.91 -0.50
C LEU A 12 -4.94 19.48 -0.45
N THR A 13 -5.83 18.93 -1.28
CA THR A 13 -7.21 19.36 -1.37
C THR A 13 -8.16 18.26 -0.89
N GLY A 14 -9.31 18.63 -0.36
CA GLY A 14 -10.37 17.73 0.06
C GLY A 14 -9.97 16.76 1.17
N LYS A 15 -10.53 15.55 1.14
CA LYS A 15 -10.24 14.49 2.11
C LYS A 15 -8.91 13.84 1.78
N VAL A 16 -7.98 13.85 2.73
CA VAL A 16 -6.60 13.37 2.54
C VAL A 16 -6.44 11.93 3.04
N GLY A 17 -5.96 11.06 2.16
CA GLY A 17 -5.53 9.70 2.51
C GLY A 17 -4.02 9.64 2.78
N LEU A 18 -3.61 8.84 3.76
CA LEU A 18 -2.22 8.57 4.10
C LEU A 18 -1.96 7.08 3.87
N LYS A 19 -1.46 6.71 2.69
CA LYS A 19 -1.26 5.29 2.37
C LYS A 19 -0.05 4.73 3.09
N VAL A 20 -0.26 3.66 3.83
CA VAL A 20 0.74 2.98 4.65
C VAL A 20 0.76 1.47 4.38
N HIS A 21 1.76 0.78 4.94
CA HIS A 21 1.76 -0.65 5.19
C HIS A 21 1.63 -0.85 6.70
N SER A 22 0.57 -1.51 7.12
CA SER A 22 0.18 -1.58 8.55
C SER A 22 0.96 -2.59 9.39
N GLY A 23 1.83 -3.38 8.76
CA GLY A 23 2.63 -4.43 9.40
C GLY A 23 1.93 -5.78 9.43
N GLU A 24 2.71 -6.87 9.37
CA GLU A 24 2.26 -8.23 9.58
C GLU A 24 2.33 -8.62 11.06
N PRO A 25 1.64 -9.70 11.49
CA PRO A 25 1.74 -10.20 12.85
C PRO A 25 3.19 -10.39 13.30
N GLY A 26 3.57 -9.78 14.43
CA GLY A 26 4.92 -9.84 14.98
C GLY A 26 6.01 -9.12 14.16
N GLY A 27 5.65 -8.41 13.08
CA GLY A 27 6.59 -7.63 12.29
C GLY A 27 7.20 -6.49 13.09
N LEU A 28 8.54 -6.37 13.05
CA LEU A 28 9.28 -5.40 13.87
C LEU A 28 9.61 -4.11 13.12
N TYR A 29 9.79 -4.17 11.81
CA TYR A 29 10.49 -3.13 11.05
C TYR A 29 9.60 -2.24 10.19
N PHE A 30 8.29 -2.49 10.10
CA PHE A 30 7.38 -1.59 9.39
C PHE A 30 7.30 -0.22 10.05
N LEU A 31 6.93 0.81 9.30
CA LEU A 31 6.75 2.17 9.81
C LEU A 31 5.65 2.21 10.88
N LYS A 32 6.06 2.40 12.13
CA LYS A 32 5.14 2.40 13.27
C LYS A 32 4.24 3.64 13.23
N PRO A 33 2.96 3.53 13.65
CA PRO A 33 2.02 4.66 13.61
C PRO A 33 2.51 5.88 14.41
N ASN A 34 3.21 5.69 15.52
CA ASN A 34 3.78 6.80 16.31
C ASN A 34 4.86 7.58 15.55
N PHE A 35 5.65 6.93 14.70
CA PHE A 35 6.62 7.58 13.82
C PHE A 35 5.92 8.49 12.80
N LEU A 36 4.70 8.15 12.41
CA LEU A 36 3.90 8.88 11.42
C LEU A 36 2.94 9.91 12.04
N GLN A 37 2.90 10.03 13.38
CA GLN A 37 1.95 10.91 14.08
C GLN A 37 2.02 12.36 13.59
N ASN A 38 3.22 12.92 13.46
CA ASN A 38 3.38 14.32 13.07
C ASN A 38 2.82 14.62 11.67
N ILE A 39 2.98 13.72 10.70
CA ILE A 39 2.40 13.92 9.36
C ILE A 39 0.89 13.69 9.36
N TYR A 40 0.40 12.78 10.18
CA TYR A 40 -1.03 12.57 10.41
C TYR A 40 -1.70 13.86 10.96
N ASP A 41 -1.13 14.44 12.03
CA ASP A 41 -1.66 15.65 12.66
C ASP A 41 -1.58 16.86 11.71
N TYR A 42 -0.48 16.97 10.96
CA TYR A 42 -0.28 18.06 10.01
C TYR A 42 -1.27 18.03 8.85
N THR A 43 -1.52 16.86 8.27
CA THR A 43 -2.42 16.70 7.12
C THR A 43 -3.88 16.54 7.51
N LYS A 44 -4.17 16.22 8.78
CA LYS A 44 -5.49 15.80 9.27
C LYS A 44 -6.10 14.67 8.42
N GLY A 45 -5.23 13.80 7.90
CA GLY A 45 -5.59 12.72 7.01
C GLY A 45 -6.17 11.50 7.72
N THR A 46 -6.49 10.48 6.95
CA THR A 46 -6.86 9.14 7.41
C THR A 46 -5.85 8.16 6.85
N PHE A 47 -5.29 7.26 7.67
CA PHE A 47 -4.45 6.20 7.16
C PHE A 47 -5.25 5.25 6.27
N LEU A 48 -4.63 4.77 5.20
CA LEU A 48 -5.25 3.87 4.22
C LEU A 48 -4.48 2.57 4.12
N GLU A 49 -5.21 1.48 4.13
CA GLU A 49 -4.68 0.14 3.89
C GLU A 49 -5.69 -0.70 3.10
N CYS A 50 -5.27 -1.86 2.60
CA CYS A 50 -6.13 -2.90 2.03
C CYS A 50 -5.77 -4.26 2.60
N ASN A 51 -6.72 -5.19 2.57
CA ASN A 51 -6.51 -6.57 2.93
C ASN A 51 -5.48 -7.25 2.02
N THR A 52 -4.88 -8.35 2.47
CA THR A 52 -3.96 -9.15 1.65
C THR A 52 -4.71 -10.12 0.75
N ALA A 53 -3.97 -10.77 -0.18
CA ALA A 53 -4.46 -11.86 -1.01
C ALA A 53 -3.76 -13.19 -0.67
N TYR A 54 -3.03 -13.27 0.43
CA TYR A 54 -2.37 -14.48 0.91
C TYR A 54 -2.78 -14.77 2.37
N PRO A 55 -2.67 -16.02 2.83
CA PRO A 55 -3.03 -16.39 4.20
C PRO A 55 -2.24 -15.61 5.23
N SER A 56 -2.91 -14.71 5.93
CA SER A 56 -2.40 -13.96 7.07
C SER A 56 -3.59 -13.41 7.88
N ARG A 57 -3.35 -12.82 9.05
CA ARG A 57 -4.40 -12.08 9.80
C ARG A 57 -4.91 -10.83 9.07
N ARG A 58 -4.25 -10.46 7.97
CA ARG A 58 -4.68 -9.34 7.11
C ARG A 58 -5.55 -9.79 5.93
N LEU A 59 -5.85 -11.09 5.81
CA LEU A 59 -6.70 -11.62 4.74
C LEU A 59 -8.16 -11.22 4.93
N GLU A 60 -8.68 -11.40 6.16
CA GLU A 60 -10.05 -11.07 6.50
C GLU A 60 -10.13 -9.74 7.25
N THR A 61 -11.10 -8.90 6.87
CA THR A 61 -11.29 -7.55 7.45
C THR A 61 -11.39 -7.57 8.98
N SER A 62 -12.08 -8.52 9.56
CA SER A 62 -12.24 -8.64 11.02
C SER A 62 -10.90 -8.85 11.73
N THR A 63 -10.12 -9.84 11.29
CA THR A 63 -8.81 -10.15 11.90
C THR A 63 -7.76 -9.10 11.57
N HIS A 64 -7.89 -8.44 10.40
CA HIS A 64 -7.04 -7.29 10.07
C HIS A 64 -7.31 -6.11 10.99
N LYS A 65 -8.56 -5.78 11.29
CA LYS A 65 -8.92 -4.73 12.26
C LYS A 65 -8.37 -5.00 13.67
N GLU A 66 -8.40 -6.27 14.12
CA GLU A 66 -7.76 -6.66 15.38
C GLU A 66 -6.24 -6.41 15.35
N LEU A 67 -5.57 -6.84 14.28
CA LEU A 67 -4.14 -6.60 14.10
C LEU A 67 -3.78 -5.10 14.05
N LEU A 68 -4.61 -4.29 13.39
CA LEU A 68 -4.44 -2.83 13.38
C LEU A 68 -4.51 -2.24 14.79
N LYS A 69 -5.40 -2.75 15.63
CA LYS A 69 -5.52 -2.35 17.04
C LYS A 69 -4.29 -2.77 17.84
N GLU A 70 -3.83 -4.01 17.69
CA GLU A 70 -2.63 -4.53 18.35
C GLU A 70 -1.37 -3.74 17.95
N ASN A 71 -1.27 -3.33 16.68
CA ASN A 71 -0.16 -2.53 16.16
C ASN A 71 -0.28 -1.02 16.49
N GLY A 72 -1.32 -0.60 17.22
CA GLY A 72 -1.50 0.77 17.70
C GLY A 72 -2.00 1.76 16.65
N TRP A 73 -2.61 1.30 15.54
CA TRP A 73 -3.07 2.21 14.47
C TRP A 73 -4.25 3.09 14.89
N TYR A 74 -5.01 2.70 15.92
CA TYR A 74 -6.13 3.49 16.47
C TYR A 74 -5.74 4.36 17.68
N ASP A 75 -4.51 4.24 18.19
CA ASP A 75 -4.08 5.00 19.35
C ASP A 75 -4.04 6.51 19.05
N ASN A 76 -4.16 7.34 20.10
CA ASN A 76 -4.14 8.80 20.00
C ASN A 76 -5.21 9.36 19.03
N GLY A 77 -6.34 8.68 18.88
CA GLY A 77 -7.44 9.13 18.04
C GLY A 77 -7.19 9.02 16.52
N ARG A 78 -6.16 8.28 16.12
CA ARG A 78 -5.89 8.03 14.70
C ARG A 78 -7.02 7.26 14.04
N LYS A 79 -7.24 7.56 12.76
CA LYS A 79 -8.18 6.85 11.90
C LYS A 79 -7.41 6.08 10.85
N ILE A 80 -7.79 4.82 10.65
CA ILE A 80 -7.31 3.98 9.56
C ILE A 80 -8.50 3.33 8.86
N ASP A 81 -8.49 3.39 7.54
CA ASP A 81 -9.53 2.88 6.66
C ASP A 81 -8.99 1.69 5.87
N LEU A 82 -9.66 0.57 5.95
CA LEU A 82 -9.45 -0.57 5.07
C LEU A 82 -10.30 -0.34 3.82
N MET A 83 -9.65 0.09 2.74
CA MET A 83 -10.33 0.54 1.52
C MET A 83 -11.13 -0.56 0.81
N ASP A 84 -10.80 -1.81 1.04
CA ASP A 84 -11.50 -3.01 0.57
C ASP A 84 -12.18 -3.77 1.72
N GLU A 85 -12.75 -3.02 2.68
CA GLU A 85 -13.43 -3.58 3.85
C GLU A 85 -14.54 -4.56 3.47
N ASN A 86 -15.30 -4.23 2.43
CA ASN A 86 -16.25 -5.11 1.80
C ASN A 86 -15.55 -5.83 0.65
N SER A 87 -15.23 -7.10 0.83
CA SER A 87 -14.39 -7.88 -0.09
C SER A 87 -14.92 -7.99 -1.53
N ASP A 88 -16.21 -7.69 -1.74
CA ASP A 88 -16.89 -7.82 -3.03
C ASP A 88 -17.03 -6.47 -3.76
N GLU A 89 -16.50 -5.39 -3.19
CA GLU A 89 -16.60 -4.05 -3.77
C GLU A 89 -15.21 -3.51 -4.14
N ASP A 90 -14.99 -3.35 -5.45
CA ASP A 90 -13.78 -2.79 -6.03
C ASP A 90 -14.09 -1.55 -6.87
N ILE A 91 -13.04 -0.75 -7.12
CA ILE A 91 -13.01 0.16 -8.25
C ILE A 91 -12.17 -0.50 -9.34
N GLU A 92 -12.75 -0.69 -10.50
CA GLU A 92 -12.01 -1.14 -11.67
C GLU A 92 -11.50 0.07 -12.46
N PHE A 93 -10.20 0.06 -12.77
CA PHE A 93 -9.56 1.04 -13.63
C PHE A 93 -9.16 0.39 -14.96
N HIS A 94 -9.64 0.95 -16.06
CA HIS A 94 -9.22 0.58 -17.40
C HIS A 94 -8.08 1.46 -17.86
N LEU A 95 -7.00 0.86 -18.35
CA LEU A 95 -5.79 1.54 -18.78
C LEU A 95 -5.78 1.70 -20.29
N LYS A 96 -5.60 2.93 -20.77
CA LYS A 96 -5.45 3.21 -22.21
C LYS A 96 -4.09 2.77 -22.74
N ASN A 97 -3.05 2.89 -21.90
CA ASN A 97 -1.69 2.48 -22.20
C ASN A 97 -1.24 1.55 -21.08
N TYR A 98 -0.83 0.35 -21.43
CA TYR A 98 -0.37 -0.69 -20.50
C TYR A 98 0.70 -1.55 -21.16
N ILE A 99 1.46 -2.25 -20.34
CA ILE A 99 2.50 -3.18 -20.78
C ILE A 99 2.02 -4.61 -20.61
N GLN A 100 1.36 -4.93 -19.51
CA GLN A 100 1.00 -6.29 -19.11
C GLN A 100 -0.49 -6.46 -18.82
N ILE A 101 -1.11 -5.54 -18.06
CA ILE A 101 -2.51 -5.64 -17.65
C ILE A 101 -3.30 -4.42 -18.11
N SER A 102 -4.40 -4.65 -18.84
CA SER A 102 -5.26 -3.57 -19.37
C SER A 102 -6.22 -2.97 -18.35
N ASN A 103 -6.34 -3.60 -17.18
CA ASN A 103 -7.19 -3.13 -16.08
C ASN A 103 -6.58 -3.51 -14.73
N THR A 104 -7.03 -2.86 -13.67
CA THR A 104 -6.63 -3.16 -12.29
C THR A 104 -7.77 -2.82 -11.33
N PHE A 105 -7.74 -3.39 -10.11
CA PHE A 105 -8.79 -3.25 -9.12
C PHE A 105 -8.22 -2.67 -7.82
N ALA A 106 -8.76 -1.55 -7.38
CA ALA A 106 -8.41 -0.90 -6.11
C ALA A 106 -9.53 -1.04 -5.08
N GLY A 107 -9.20 -0.85 -3.82
CA GLY A 107 -10.21 -0.86 -2.76
C GLY A 107 -11.25 0.24 -2.94
N LYS A 108 -12.53 -0.09 -2.76
CA LYS A 108 -13.69 0.78 -3.04
C LYS A 108 -13.62 2.14 -2.34
N HIS A 109 -13.16 2.16 -1.10
CA HIS A 109 -13.10 3.41 -0.34
C HIS A 109 -12.08 4.43 -0.88
N LEU A 110 -11.26 4.08 -1.88
CA LEU A 110 -10.42 5.05 -2.59
C LEU A 110 -11.23 6.24 -3.10
N GLU A 111 -12.49 6.03 -3.50
CA GLU A 111 -13.39 7.08 -4.00
C GLU A 111 -13.65 8.19 -2.98
N LEU A 112 -13.49 7.91 -1.70
CA LEU A 112 -13.72 8.86 -0.61
C LEU A 112 -12.60 9.90 -0.45
N TYR A 113 -11.47 9.74 -1.15
CA TYR A 113 -10.28 10.56 -0.95
C TYR A 113 -9.96 11.38 -2.19
N ASP A 114 -9.62 12.67 -1.98
CA ASP A 114 -9.31 13.63 -3.04
C ASP A 114 -7.81 13.79 -3.24
N SER A 115 -7.04 13.70 -2.15
CA SER A 115 -5.57 13.77 -2.20
C SER A 115 -4.95 12.63 -1.41
N CYS A 116 -3.72 12.25 -1.74
CA CYS A 116 -3.02 11.19 -1.04
C CYS A 116 -1.55 11.51 -0.78
N VAL A 117 -1.06 11.13 0.41
CA VAL A 117 0.36 11.04 0.72
C VAL A 117 0.72 9.55 0.85
N VAL A 118 1.57 9.06 -0.03
CA VAL A 118 2.04 7.68 -0.03
C VAL A 118 3.28 7.59 0.86
N LEU A 119 3.10 7.02 2.06
CA LEU A 119 4.13 6.88 3.09
C LEU A 119 4.74 5.48 3.00
N SER A 120 5.86 5.36 2.34
CA SER A 120 6.45 4.07 2.03
C SER A 120 7.71 3.82 2.85
N HIS A 121 7.79 2.65 3.47
CA HIS A 121 9.05 2.11 3.97
C HIS A 121 9.86 1.57 2.80
N PHE A 122 11.08 2.08 2.60
CA PHE A 122 11.97 1.58 1.55
C PHE A 122 12.77 0.37 2.07
N LYS A 123 12.71 -0.74 1.36
CA LYS A 123 13.34 -2.02 1.72
C LYS A 123 13.43 -2.94 0.51
N GLY A 124 14.11 -4.08 0.66
CA GLY A 124 14.12 -5.15 -0.34
C GLY A 124 12.72 -5.75 -0.56
N HIS A 125 12.56 -6.43 -1.68
CA HIS A 125 11.35 -7.19 -1.98
C HIS A 125 11.66 -8.34 -2.95
N GLN A 126 11.22 -9.54 -2.59
CA GLN A 126 11.57 -10.78 -3.28
C GLN A 126 11.18 -10.78 -4.76
N MET A 127 9.98 -10.37 -5.10
CA MET A 127 9.47 -10.36 -6.48
C MET A 127 9.72 -9.03 -7.20
N GLY A 128 9.67 -7.91 -6.49
CA GLY A 128 9.76 -6.56 -7.09
C GLY A 128 11.15 -5.93 -7.01
N GLY A 129 12.17 -6.66 -6.51
CA GLY A 129 13.50 -6.13 -6.23
C GLY A 129 13.51 -5.27 -4.97
N PHE A 130 12.69 -4.23 -4.91
CA PHE A 130 12.53 -3.36 -3.74
C PHE A 130 11.07 -2.99 -3.48
N GLY A 131 10.76 -2.64 -2.23
CA GLY A 131 9.50 -2.05 -1.81
C GLY A 131 9.70 -0.56 -1.52
N GLY A 132 8.77 0.26 -2.02
CA GLY A 132 8.76 1.71 -1.87
C GLY A 132 7.46 2.27 -2.45
N ALA A 133 7.47 3.52 -2.91
CA ALA A 133 6.28 4.19 -3.42
C ALA A 133 5.60 3.42 -4.56
N LEU A 134 6.36 2.87 -5.52
CA LEU A 134 5.78 2.11 -6.64
C LEU A 134 4.99 0.89 -6.15
N LYS A 135 5.54 0.13 -5.21
CA LYS A 135 4.83 -1.02 -4.61
C LYS A 135 3.59 -0.58 -3.83
N GLN A 136 3.67 0.53 -3.10
CA GLN A 136 2.51 1.07 -2.40
C GLN A 136 1.41 1.52 -3.37
N LEU A 137 1.77 2.15 -4.47
CA LEU A 137 0.83 2.57 -5.51
C LEU A 137 0.14 1.39 -6.19
N SER A 138 0.87 0.33 -6.47
CA SER A 138 0.33 -0.88 -7.11
C SER A 138 -0.37 -1.79 -6.10
N ILE A 139 0.43 -2.60 -5.38
CA ILE A 139 -0.06 -3.61 -4.44
C ILE A 139 -0.77 -2.98 -3.23
N GLY A 140 -0.30 -1.82 -2.76
CA GLY A 140 -0.85 -1.19 -1.56
C GLY A 140 -2.27 -0.67 -1.73
N PHE A 141 -2.62 -0.12 -2.89
CA PHE A 141 -3.98 0.36 -3.20
C PHE A 141 -4.89 -0.73 -3.76
N ALA A 142 -4.32 -1.81 -4.29
CA ALA A 142 -5.09 -2.90 -4.84
C ALA A 142 -5.95 -3.59 -3.76
N SER A 143 -7.20 -3.88 -4.10
CA SER A 143 -8.05 -4.78 -3.32
C SER A 143 -7.48 -6.20 -3.29
N ARG A 144 -8.09 -7.12 -2.54
CA ARG A 144 -7.72 -8.55 -2.59
C ARG A 144 -7.72 -9.08 -4.02
N ARG A 145 -8.76 -8.80 -4.78
CA ARG A 145 -8.89 -9.15 -6.21
C ARG A 145 -7.76 -8.53 -7.03
N GLY A 146 -7.52 -7.23 -6.86
CA GLY A 146 -6.47 -6.49 -7.56
C GLY A 146 -5.06 -7.00 -7.25
N LYS A 147 -4.78 -7.35 -6.00
CA LYS A 147 -3.50 -7.98 -5.62
C LYS A 147 -3.29 -9.30 -6.34
N THR A 148 -4.33 -10.14 -6.39
CA THR A 148 -4.30 -11.41 -7.12
C THR A 148 -4.01 -11.18 -8.60
N TRP A 149 -4.74 -10.26 -9.21
CA TRP A 149 -4.59 -9.90 -10.62
C TRP A 149 -3.17 -9.44 -10.97
N ILE A 150 -2.59 -8.57 -10.15
CA ILE A 150 -1.22 -8.07 -10.34
C ILE A 150 -0.19 -9.19 -10.17
N HIS A 151 -0.30 -10.03 -9.11
CA HIS A 151 0.67 -11.11 -8.86
C HIS A 151 0.65 -12.20 -9.92
N THR A 152 -0.47 -12.37 -10.59
CA THR A 152 -0.64 -13.37 -11.67
C THR A 152 -0.51 -12.75 -13.06
N ALA A 153 -0.17 -11.46 -13.15
CA ALA A 153 -0.06 -10.72 -14.41
C ALA A 153 -1.29 -10.86 -15.31
N GLY A 154 -2.49 -10.79 -14.71
CA GLY A 154 -3.75 -10.95 -15.41
C GLY A 154 -4.22 -12.40 -15.56
N GLY A 155 -3.59 -13.34 -14.87
CA GLY A 155 -3.88 -14.78 -15.03
C GLY A 155 -5.10 -15.29 -14.26
N THR A 156 -5.48 -14.66 -13.16
CA THR A 156 -6.67 -14.99 -12.36
C THR A 156 -7.04 -13.88 -11.40
N GLU A 157 -8.33 -13.80 -11.06
CA GLU A 157 -8.87 -12.94 -10.01
C GLU A 157 -9.15 -13.72 -8.70
N ASP A 158 -9.11 -15.05 -8.76
CA ASP A 158 -9.34 -15.91 -7.60
C ASP A 158 -8.07 -16.01 -6.75
N TYR A 159 -8.12 -15.45 -5.53
CA TYR A 159 -6.97 -15.44 -4.62
C TYR A 159 -6.56 -16.86 -4.16
N ASN A 160 -7.45 -17.86 -4.20
CA ASN A 160 -7.11 -19.24 -3.89
C ASN A 160 -6.18 -19.86 -4.94
N GLU A 161 -6.23 -19.34 -6.17
CA GLU A 161 -5.37 -19.78 -7.28
C GLU A 161 -4.08 -18.94 -7.41
N MET A 162 -3.99 -17.82 -6.70
CA MET A 162 -2.88 -16.87 -6.86
C MET A 162 -1.51 -17.54 -6.72
N MET A 163 -1.30 -18.31 -5.66
CA MET A 163 0.00 -18.92 -5.38
C MET A 163 0.41 -19.98 -6.42
N LYS A 164 -0.55 -20.59 -7.11
CA LYS A 164 -0.31 -21.56 -8.19
C LYS A 164 0.02 -20.89 -9.54
N LYS A 165 -0.38 -19.62 -9.67
CA LYS A 165 -0.31 -18.87 -10.94
C LYS A 165 0.55 -17.60 -10.83
N VAL A 166 1.43 -17.53 -9.84
CA VAL A 166 2.35 -16.39 -9.68
C VAL A 166 3.15 -16.19 -10.95
N ALA A 167 3.11 -14.98 -11.48
CA ALA A 167 3.77 -14.66 -12.74
C ALA A 167 5.30 -14.57 -12.60
N PRO A 168 6.05 -14.73 -13.70
CA PRO A 168 7.47 -14.38 -13.74
C PRO A 168 7.71 -12.95 -13.28
N GLN A 169 8.90 -12.68 -12.72
CA GLN A 169 9.24 -11.39 -12.12
C GLN A 169 9.01 -10.21 -13.07
N GLU A 170 9.39 -10.33 -14.33
CA GLU A 170 9.21 -9.27 -15.33
C GLU A 170 7.73 -8.95 -15.54
N ASN A 171 6.89 -9.96 -15.74
CA ASN A 171 5.44 -9.76 -15.91
C ASN A 171 4.79 -9.17 -14.66
N PHE A 172 5.21 -9.61 -13.46
CA PHE A 172 4.74 -9.03 -12.20
C PHE A 172 5.13 -7.56 -12.06
N THR A 173 6.39 -7.19 -12.36
CA THR A 173 6.85 -5.79 -12.24
C THR A 173 6.19 -4.90 -13.28
N ASN A 174 5.95 -5.38 -14.50
CA ASN A 174 5.17 -4.69 -15.51
C ASN A 174 3.72 -4.46 -15.07
N SER A 175 3.09 -5.48 -14.48
CA SER A 175 1.73 -5.36 -13.90
C SER A 175 1.69 -4.35 -12.75
N MET A 176 2.74 -4.31 -11.91
CA MET A 176 2.86 -3.29 -10.86
C MET A 176 2.94 -1.88 -11.45
N ALA A 177 3.71 -1.69 -12.53
CA ALA A 177 3.82 -0.39 -13.20
C ALA A 177 2.47 0.06 -13.78
N ASP A 178 1.77 -0.85 -14.45
CA ASP A 178 0.44 -0.59 -15.00
C ASP A 178 -0.56 -0.20 -13.90
N ALA A 179 -0.66 -1.00 -12.84
CA ALA A 179 -1.55 -0.73 -11.71
C ALA A 179 -1.21 0.60 -10.99
N ALA A 180 0.08 0.89 -10.80
CA ALA A 180 0.52 2.15 -10.20
C ALA A 180 0.12 3.35 -11.07
N SER A 181 0.19 3.22 -12.39
CA SER A 181 -0.20 4.29 -13.32
C SER A 181 -1.67 4.66 -13.18
N ALA A 182 -2.55 3.69 -12.95
CA ALA A 182 -3.97 3.92 -12.71
C ALA A 182 -4.21 4.82 -11.49
N ILE A 183 -3.56 4.52 -10.37
CA ILE A 183 -3.68 5.29 -9.12
C ILE A 183 -3.09 6.69 -9.25
N VAL A 184 -1.95 6.81 -9.93
CA VAL A 184 -1.34 8.13 -10.20
C VAL A 184 -2.28 9.00 -11.04
N ASN A 185 -2.86 8.45 -12.11
CA ASN A 185 -3.77 9.18 -12.97
C ASN A 185 -5.05 9.57 -12.24
N TYR A 186 -5.62 8.66 -11.44
CA TYR A 186 -6.79 8.96 -10.61
C TYR A 186 -6.59 10.20 -9.73
N PHE A 187 -5.48 10.26 -8.97
CA PHE A 187 -5.22 11.41 -8.10
C PHE A 187 -4.77 12.67 -8.85
N LYS A 188 -4.18 12.55 -10.07
CA LYS A 188 -3.90 13.70 -10.92
C LYS A 188 -5.17 14.41 -11.39
N GLU A 189 -6.21 13.65 -11.66
CA GLU A 189 -7.51 14.18 -12.09
C GLU A 189 -8.33 14.73 -10.91
N LYS A 190 -8.23 14.11 -9.73
CA LYS A 190 -9.07 14.42 -8.57
C LYS A 190 -8.44 15.46 -7.64
N GLY A 191 -7.13 15.43 -7.44
CA GLY A 191 -6.46 16.31 -6.49
C GLY A 191 -4.94 16.23 -6.58
N LYS A 192 -4.28 15.80 -5.51
CA LYS A 192 -2.83 15.71 -5.43
C LYS A 192 -2.37 14.36 -4.87
N ILE A 193 -1.23 13.90 -5.38
CA ILE A 193 -0.53 12.76 -4.81
C ILE A 193 0.93 13.11 -4.52
N VAL A 194 1.41 12.74 -3.34
CA VAL A 194 2.79 12.99 -2.87
C VAL A 194 3.39 11.67 -2.40
N TYR A 195 4.66 11.46 -2.69
CA TYR A 195 5.38 10.25 -2.33
C TYR A 195 6.49 10.58 -1.32
N ILE A 196 6.52 9.83 -0.22
CA ILE A 196 7.58 9.91 0.78
C ILE A 196 8.11 8.50 1.02
N ASN A 197 9.36 8.26 0.60
CA ASN A 197 10.07 7.04 0.94
C ASN A 197 10.88 7.28 2.23
N VAL A 198 10.65 6.44 3.22
CA VAL A 198 11.41 6.44 4.49
C VAL A 198 12.50 5.39 4.39
N LEU A 199 13.74 5.84 4.47
CA LEU A 199 14.96 5.03 4.38
C LEU A 199 15.50 4.80 5.79
N ALA A 200 14.78 4.05 6.60
CA ALA A 200 15.18 3.68 7.96
C ALA A 200 14.91 2.19 8.18
N ASN A 201 15.75 1.49 8.89
CA ASN A 201 15.65 0.05 9.10
C ASN A 201 15.54 -0.74 7.79
N ILE A 202 16.39 -0.46 6.82
CA ILE A 202 16.36 -1.09 5.50
C ILE A 202 16.81 -2.55 5.63
N SER A 203 15.93 -3.47 5.29
CA SER A 203 16.15 -4.91 5.22
C SER A 203 16.12 -5.38 3.77
N ILE A 204 16.79 -6.49 3.48
CA ILE A 204 16.67 -7.18 2.18
C ILE A 204 15.28 -7.80 1.98
N ALA A 205 14.53 -8.03 3.07
CA ALA A 205 13.18 -8.56 3.02
C ALA A 205 12.12 -7.46 3.16
N CYS A 206 10.94 -7.74 2.62
CA CYS A 206 9.77 -6.87 2.75
C CYS A 206 9.14 -6.99 4.15
N ASP A 207 8.48 -5.92 4.62
CA ASP A 207 7.67 -5.95 5.84
C ASP A 207 6.57 -7.04 5.81
N CYS A 208 6.18 -7.49 4.61
CA CYS A 208 5.26 -8.61 4.44
C CYS A 208 5.83 -9.98 4.86
N ALA A 209 7.13 -10.08 5.13
CA ALA A 209 7.75 -11.28 5.71
C ALA A 209 7.47 -11.43 7.22
N GLY A 210 6.89 -10.42 7.88
CA GLY A 210 6.54 -10.46 9.29
C GLY A 210 7.74 -10.81 10.18
N THR A 211 7.59 -11.86 11.00
CA THR A 211 8.64 -12.34 11.92
C THR A 211 9.84 -12.99 11.22
N SER A 212 9.70 -13.40 9.96
CA SER A 212 10.80 -13.97 9.18
C SER A 212 11.68 -12.94 8.49
N ALA A 213 11.34 -11.63 8.59
CA ALA A 213 12.19 -10.57 8.08
C ALA A 213 13.53 -10.53 8.86
N PRO A 214 14.68 -10.59 8.18
CA PRO A 214 15.97 -10.47 8.85
C PRO A 214 16.12 -9.08 9.46
N ALA A 215 17.04 -8.97 10.42
CA ALA A 215 17.40 -7.67 11.00
C ALA A 215 17.86 -6.70 9.90
N PRO A 216 17.53 -5.41 9.99
CA PRO A 216 17.97 -4.43 9.03
C PRO A 216 19.49 -4.33 8.97
N GLU A 217 20.05 -4.36 7.76
CA GLU A 217 21.47 -4.15 7.53
C GLU A 217 21.84 -2.67 7.62
N ILE A 218 20.93 -1.79 7.23
CA ILE A 218 21.08 -0.33 7.28
C ILE A 218 19.98 0.23 8.20
N LYS A 219 20.38 0.80 9.34
CA LYS A 219 19.43 1.34 10.31
C LYS A 219 18.89 2.72 9.89
N ASP A 220 19.78 3.61 9.46
CA ASP A 220 19.47 4.98 9.03
C ASP A 220 20.38 5.39 7.86
N ILE A 221 19.87 6.23 6.98
CA ILE A 221 20.63 6.92 5.91
C ILE A 221 20.47 8.42 6.08
#